data_e54ba2363fbdb05b2291cd3c4a4cfe07
#
_entry.id   e54ba2363fbdb05b2291cd3c4a4cfe07
#
_cell.length_a   1.000
_cell.length_b   1.000
_cell.length_c   1.000
_cell.angle_alpha   90.00
_cell.angle_beta   90.00
_cell.angle_gamma   90.00
#
_symmetry.space_group_name_H-M   'P 1'
#
loop_
_entity.id
_entity.type
_entity.pdbx_description
1 polymer ?
#
loop_
_entity_poly.entity_id
_entity_poly.type
_entity_poly.pdbx_seq_one_letter_code
_entity_poly.pdbx_strand_id
1 'polypeptide(L)'
;MVDSDALWQAIQTTFLTSGSATLLASCVGIPLGAWCARKRHPSFAKLKTVVTALYGLPPVVVGVFMYSLFSKSGALGAFDLLFTVEAMIVAQTCLIFPLVWGGAWTAFEEVGRTYNDTLSTLGITPQQRLVMEIRLAQNGVYHAIVIAFGRAIAEVGAVIMVGGNIAGKTRVMTTSIVLETSKGNMELASLLGLLLLLLSLLLVALASMVQRQRSGKPVAVEGDVLPNVAAFHESRTVSCGVKRNGRVLLEPMEMLLEGGSITAVVGESGAGKTTLLRSLAGLEGGEVECGPHACVYVEQQPALLSATVGAELMLPSGWFSSLAPSGVAYATLFGLEEKYEQLTEGLSGGEQQRLVLARQLSLAPSLLLLDECTANLGWLHADVIERELLRMREGGACIVLATHDLSQALRLADRVMVLHEGRVLDENDPLAVSLFDGALHRVQTKKAASP
;
A
#
# COMPACT_ATOMS: atom_id res chain seq x y z
N MET A 1 48.61 4.82 23.32
CA MET A 1 47.58 5.88 23.21
C MET A 1 46.98 5.78 21.84
N VAL A 2 45.68 5.66 21.78
CA VAL A 2 44.95 5.70 20.48
C VAL A 2 45.09 7.14 19.97
N ASP A 3 45.63 7.30 18.76
CA ASP A 3 45.64 8.62 18.11
C ASP A 3 44.19 9.04 17.87
N SER A 4 43.67 9.95 18.68
CA SER A 4 42.27 10.40 18.65
C SER A 4 41.90 10.98 17.29
N ASP A 5 42.87 11.63 16.62
CA ASP A 5 42.63 12.25 15.31
C ASP A 5 42.52 11.22 14.21
N ALA A 6 43.32 10.15 14.25
CA ALA A 6 43.24 9.05 13.30
C ALA A 6 41.91 8.26 13.47
N LEU A 7 41.43 8.07 14.72
CA LEU A 7 40.17 7.46 14.99
C LEU A 7 39.00 8.31 14.46
N TRP A 8 39.02 9.61 14.74
CA TRP A 8 38.00 10.54 14.29
C TRP A 8 37.90 10.59 12.76
N GLN A 9 39.05 10.62 12.07
CA GLN A 9 39.09 10.55 10.61
C GLN A 9 38.50 9.24 10.07
N ALA A 10 38.81 8.09 10.70
CA ALA A 10 38.27 6.81 10.27
C ALA A 10 36.74 6.75 10.43
N ILE A 11 36.19 7.33 11.51
CA ILE A 11 34.77 7.47 11.72
C ILE A 11 34.15 8.33 10.61
N GLN A 12 34.70 9.54 10.38
CA GLN A 12 34.20 10.45 9.35
C GLN A 12 34.21 9.81 7.96
N THR A 13 35.32 9.15 7.59
CA THR A 13 35.45 8.47 6.29
C THR A 13 34.46 7.34 6.16
N THR A 14 34.18 6.56 7.24
CA THR A 14 33.18 5.50 7.25
C THR A 14 31.79 6.06 6.95
N PHE A 15 31.40 7.15 7.62
CA PHE A 15 30.06 7.75 7.40
C PHE A 15 29.97 8.41 6.04
N LEU A 16 31.02 9.09 5.58
CA LEU A 16 31.03 9.71 4.28
C LEU A 16 30.85 8.66 3.17
N THR A 17 31.63 7.57 3.22
CA THR A 17 31.59 6.52 2.18
C THR A 17 30.27 5.77 2.21
N SER A 18 29.87 5.23 3.36
CA SER A 18 28.64 4.42 3.48
C SER A 18 27.37 5.25 3.32
N GLY A 19 27.35 6.50 3.83
CA GLY A 19 26.23 7.42 3.67
C GLY A 19 26.05 7.85 2.22
N SER A 20 27.14 8.27 1.54
CA SER A 20 27.09 8.65 0.13
C SER A 20 26.70 7.47 -0.77
N ALA A 21 27.25 6.27 -0.51
CA ALA A 21 26.88 5.06 -1.25
C ALA A 21 25.39 4.73 -1.10
N THR A 22 24.85 4.83 0.13
CA THR A 22 23.44 4.58 0.40
C THR A 22 22.54 5.62 -0.26
N LEU A 23 22.94 6.88 -0.24
CA LEU A 23 22.23 7.95 -0.92
C LEU A 23 22.16 7.71 -2.44
N LEU A 24 23.29 7.42 -3.08
CA LEU A 24 23.36 7.12 -4.51
C LEU A 24 22.53 5.89 -4.89
N ALA A 25 22.67 4.81 -4.13
CA ALA A 25 21.88 3.60 -4.33
C ALA A 25 20.37 3.89 -4.18
N SER A 26 19.98 4.75 -3.25
CA SER A 26 18.59 5.12 -3.01
C SER A 26 18.02 6.03 -4.10
N CYS A 27 18.80 7.02 -4.56
CA CYS A 27 18.36 7.92 -5.63
C CYS A 27 18.01 7.20 -6.94
N VAL A 28 18.68 6.08 -7.23
CA VAL A 28 18.43 5.29 -8.45
C VAL A 28 17.55 4.07 -8.15
N GLY A 29 17.84 3.36 -7.06
CA GLY A 29 17.18 2.09 -6.72
C GLY A 29 15.71 2.25 -6.37
N ILE A 30 15.33 3.31 -5.66
CA ILE A 30 13.93 3.53 -5.26
C ILE A 30 13.02 3.83 -6.47
N PRO A 31 13.34 4.81 -7.35
CA PRO A 31 12.53 5.04 -8.55
C PRO A 31 12.47 3.82 -9.48
N LEU A 32 13.58 3.10 -9.63
CA LEU A 32 13.64 1.90 -10.44
C LEU A 32 12.76 0.77 -9.85
N GLY A 33 12.78 0.60 -8.53
CA GLY A 33 11.92 -0.34 -7.81
C GLY A 33 10.44 -0.01 -7.98
N ALA A 34 10.07 1.25 -7.79
CA ALA A 34 8.70 1.73 -8.00
C ALA A 34 8.23 1.55 -9.44
N TRP A 35 9.10 1.77 -10.42
CA TRP A 35 8.80 1.54 -11.83
C TRP A 35 8.61 0.05 -12.15
N CYS A 36 9.50 -0.81 -11.65
CA CYS A 36 9.41 -2.26 -11.84
C CYS A 36 8.13 -2.86 -11.21
N ALA A 37 7.74 -2.38 -10.03
CA ALA A 37 6.55 -2.85 -9.31
C ALA A 37 5.26 -2.68 -10.11
N ARG A 38 5.19 -1.67 -10.99
CA ARG A 38 4.02 -1.41 -11.84
C ARG A 38 3.95 -2.31 -13.08
N LYS A 39 5.01 -3.06 -13.38
CA LYS A 39 5.09 -3.91 -14.58
C LYS A 39 4.61 -5.33 -14.26
N ARG A 40 3.49 -5.75 -14.87
CA ARG A 40 2.90 -7.09 -14.69
C ARG A 40 3.41 -8.16 -15.66
N HIS A 41 4.45 -7.86 -16.46
CA HIS A 41 4.95 -8.82 -17.46
C HIS A 41 5.78 -9.93 -16.82
N PRO A 42 5.67 -11.21 -17.24
CA PRO A 42 6.39 -12.36 -16.65
C PRO A 42 7.91 -12.19 -16.57
N SER A 43 8.52 -11.44 -17.51
CA SER A 43 9.96 -11.14 -17.50
C SER A 43 10.39 -10.37 -16.24
N PHE A 44 9.52 -9.56 -15.64
CA PHE A 44 9.83 -8.82 -14.41
C PHE A 44 9.88 -9.75 -13.20
N ALA A 45 9.10 -10.84 -13.17
CA ALA A 45 9.21 -11.85 -12.13
C ALA A 45 10.59 -12.53 -12.16
N LYS A 46 11.10 -12.88 -13.36
CA LYS A 46 12.46 -13.41 -13.53
C LYS A 46 13.53 -12.39 -13.13
N LEU A 47 13.37 -11.14 -13.53
CA LEU A 47 14.27 -10.05 -13.13
C LEU A 47 14.31 -9.88 -11.61
N LYS A 48 13.15 -9.93 -10.94
CA LYS A 48 13.07 -9.86 -9.47
C LYS A 48 13.87 -10.97 -8.80
N THR A 49 13.79 -12.21 -9.33
CA THR A 49 14.58 -13.34 -8.84
C THR A 49 16.08 -13.07 -8.98
N VAL A 50 16.53 -12.52 -10.12
CA VAL A 50 17.96 -12.14 -10.33
C VAL A 50 18.37 -11.05 -9.33
N VAL A 51 17.58 -10.00 -9.17
CA VAL A 51 17.87 -8.92 -8.22
C VAL A 51 17.98 -9.45 -6.79
N THR A 52 17.08 -10.37 -6.40
CA THR A 52 17.13 -11.00 -5.07
C THR A 52 18.36 -11.89 -4.90
N ALA A 53 18.76 -12.63 -5.94
CA ALA A 53 20.00 -13.42 -5.91
C ALA A 53 21.24 -12.54 -5.72
N LEU A 54 21.25 -11.31 -6.26
CA LEU A 54 22.34 -10.35 -6.08
C LEU A 54 22.47 -9.81 -4.65
N TYR A 55 21.50 -10.04 -3.75
CA TYR A 55 21.66 -9.72 -2.32
C TYR A 55 22.81 -10.51 -1.67
N GLY A 56 23.04 -11.73 -2.16
CA GLY A 56 24.12 -12.59 -1.73
C GLY A 56 25.47 -12.32 -2.42
N LEU A 57 25.60 -11.22 -3.19
CA LEU A 57 26.83 -10.91 -3.92
C LEU A 57 28.04 -10.83 -2.96
N PRO A 58 29.10 -11.65 -3.16
CA PRO A 58 30.26 -11.60 -2.29
C PRO A 58 31.00 -10.28 -2.46
N PRO A 59 31.27 -9.53 -1.37
CA PRO A 59 31.91 -8.24 -1.43
C PRO A 59 33.31 -8.26 -2.09
N VAL A 60 34.05 -9.34 -1.85
CA VAL A 60 35.40 -9.50 -2.45
C VAL A 60 35.30 -9.56 -3.98
N VAL A 61 34.27 -10.21 -4.54
CA VAL A 61 34.06 -10.28 -5.99
C VAL A 61 33.80 -8.87 -6.55
N VAL A 62 33.00 -8.06 -5.88
CA VAL A 62 32.77 -6.66 -6.25
C VAL A 62 34.09 -5.88 -6.17
N GLY A 63 34.84 -6.07 -5.10
CA GLY A 63 36.14 -5.42 -4.91
C GLY A 63 37.11 -5.74 -6.04
N VAL A 64 37.30 -7.02 -6.40
CA VAL A 64 38.15 -7.45 -7.52
C VAL A 64 37.68 -6.85 -8.85
N PHE A 65 36.40 -6.88 -9.11
CA PHE A 65 35.82 -6.31 -10.33
C PHE A 65 36.07 -4.81 -10.44
N MET A 66 35.78 -4.07 -9.36
CA MET A 66 35.98 -2.62 -9.30
C MET A 66 37.48 -2.26 -9.35
N TYR A 67 38.33 -3.03 -8.68
CA TYR A 67 39.78 -2.87 -8.79
C TYR A 67 40.27 -3.02 -10.24
N SER A 68 39.83 -4.07 -10.92
CA SER A 68 40.15 -4.30 -12.33
C SER A 68 39.66 -3.15 -13.22
N LEU A 69 38.45 -2.63 -12.96
CA LEU A 69 37.83 -1.55 -13.73
C LEU A 69 38.56 -0.21 -13.56
N PHE A 70 39.02 0.11 -12.33
CA PHE A 70 39.70 1.37 -11.97
C PHE A 70 41.20 1.31 -12.11
N SER A 71 41.82 0.13 -12.32
CA SER A 71 43.24 0.00 -12.55
C SER A 71 43.68 0.75 -13.82
N LYS A 72 44.96 1.14 -13.90
CA LYS A 72 45.48 1.85 -15.07
C LYS A 72 45.26 1.14 -16.41
N SER A 73 45.18 -0.18 -16.39
CA SER A 73 44.88 -0.99 -17.55
C SER A 73 43.37 -1.22 -17.75
N GLY A 74 42.53 -0.79 -16.82
CA GLY A 74 41.08 -0.97 -16.85
C GLY A 74 40.35 0.12 -17.65
N ALA A 75 39.05 -0.11 -17.94
CA ALA A 75 38.25 0.79 -18.74
C ALA A 75 38.06 2.19 -18.14
N LEU A 76 38.15 2.32 -16.82
CA LEU A 76 38.04 3.60 -16.10
C LEU A 76 39.39 4.06 -15.51
N GLY A 77 40.50 3.47 -15.94
CA GLY A 77 41.84 3.80 -15.46
C GLY A 77 42.25 5.26 -15.71
N ALA A 78 41.70 5.90 -16.75
CA ALA A 78 41.96 7.30 -17.07
C ALA A 78 41.46 8.30 -16.00
N PHE A 79 40.57 7.87 -15.10
CA PHE A 79 40.02 8.73 -14.05
C PHE A 79 40.81 8.69 -12.74
N ASP A 80 41.86 7.87 -12.65
CA ASP A 80 42.75 7.71 -11.48
C ASP A 80 41.99 7.53 -10.15
N LEU A 81 40.87 6.78 -10.20
CA LEU A 81 39.96 6.58 -9.07
C LEU A 81 40.50 5.63 -8.00
N LEU A 82 41.42 4.73 -8.34
CA LEU A 82 41.91 3.71 -7.41
C LEU A 82 42.60 4.37 -6.20
N PHE A 83 42.32 3.82 -5.01
CA PHE A 83 42.79 4.34 -3.72
C PHE A 83 42.26 5.73 -3.35
N THR A 84 41.04 6.02 -3.78
CA THR A 84 40.29 7.24 -3.41
C THR A 84 39.02 6.89 -2.66
N VAL A 85 38.42 7.88 -1.98
CA VAL A 85 37.13 7.78 -1.31
C VAL A 85 36.02 7.54 -2.32
N GLU A 86 36.11 8.15 -3.50
CA GLU A 86 35.15 8.03 -4.60
C GLU A 86 35.05 6.58 -5.10
N ALA A 87 36.20 5.90 -5.26
CA ALA A 87 36.22 4.48 -5.64
C ALA A 87 35.54 3.60 -4.60
N MET A 88 35.74 3.91 -3.30
CA MET A 88 35.05 3.19 -2.20
C MET A 88 33.55 3.42 -2.25
N ILE A 89 33.08 4.65 -2.49
CA ILE A 89 31.67 4.99 -2.62
C ILE A 89 31.03 4.20 -3.79
N VAL A 90 31.67 4.17 -4.96
CA VAL A 90 31.17 3.45 -6.12
C VAL A 90 31.10 1.94 -5.84
N ALA A 91 32.13 1.35 -5.26
CA ALA A 91 32.16 -0.07 -4.93
C ALA A 91 31.07 -0.46 -3.91
N GLN A 92 30.89 0.34 -2.86
CA GLN A 92 29.82 0.14 -1.88
C GLN A 92 28.45 0.34 -2.53
N THR A 93 28.27 1.35 -3.38
CA THR A 93 27.02 1.58 -4.12
C THR A 93 26.64 0.35 -4.94
N CYS A 94 27.57 -0.21 -5.71
CA CYS A 94 27.33 -1.44 -6.49
C CYS A 94 26.91 -2.62 -5.62
N LEU A 95 27.51 -2.76 -4.45
CA LEU A 95 27.22 -3.84 -3.52
C LEU A 95 25.80 -3.74 -2.91
N ILE A 96 25.39 -2.53 -2.49
CA ILE A 96 24.13 -2.32 -1.79
C ILE A 96 22.96 -1.95 -2.72
N PHE A 97 23.24 -1.59 -3.97
CA PHE A 97 22.22 -1.20 -4.95
C PHE A 97 21.13 -2.27 -5.14
N PRO A 98 21.43 -3.57 -5.29
CA PRO A 98 20.39 -4.60 -5.39
C PRO A 98 19.48 -4.64 -4.17
N LEU A 99 19.99 -4.42 -2.95
CA LEU A 99 19.22 -4.42 -1.70
C LEU A 99 18.20 -3.28 -1.70
N VAL A 100 18.63 -2.06 -2.06
CA VAL A 100 17.72 -0.91 -2.12
C VAL A 100 16.71 -1.08 -3.24
N TRP A 101 17.16 -1.47 -4.44
CA TRP A 101 16.28 -1.68 -5.59
C TRP A 101 15.22 -2.74 -5.34
N GLY A 102 15.62 -3.93 -4.91
CA GLY A 102 14.70 -5.02 -4.70
C GLY A 102 13.81 -4.83 -3.47
N GLY A 103 14.32 -4.20 -2.40
CA GLY A 103 13.53 -3.82 -1.24
C GLY A 103 12.46 -2.78 -1.57
N ALA A 104 12.80 -1.73 -2.33
CA ALA A 104 11.85 -0.76 -2.84
C ALA A 104 10.82 -1.41 -3.77
N TRP A 105 11.27 -2.28 -4.69
CA TRP A 105 10.36 -3.04 -5.56
C TRP A 105 9.33 -3.83 -4.77
N THR A 106 9.77 -4.56 -3.74
CA THR A 106 8.86 -5.35 -2.90
C THR A 106 7.88 -4.46 -2.14
N ALA A 107 8.33 -3.32 -1.60
CA ALA A 107 7.46 -2.38 -0.90
C ALA A 107 6.37 -1.78 -1.80
N PHE A 108 6.73 -1.34 -3.00
CA PHE A 108 5.75 -0.82 -3.96
C PHE A 108 4.83 -1.90 -4.55
N GLU A 109 5.31 -3.12 -4.74
CA GLU A 109 4.49 -4.24 -5.20
C GLU A 109 3.44 -4.64 -4.16
N GLU A 110 3.81 -4.63 -2.88
CA GLU A 110 2.89 -4.88 -1.77
C GLU A 110 1.79 -3.82 -1.71
N VAL A 111 2.15 -2.54 -1.86
CA VAL A 111 1.16 -1.44 -1.98
C VAL A 111 0.23 -1.68 -3.18
N GLY A 112 0.78 -2.03 -4.33
CA GLY A 112 -0.03 -2.33 -5.51
C GLY A 112 -0.91 -3.58 -5.36
N ARG A 113 -0.53 -4.55 -4.52
CA ARG A 113 -1.35 -5.73 -4.23
C ARG A 113 -2.48 -5.42 -3.25
N THR A 114 -2.18 -4.66 -2.19
CA THR A 114 -3.10 -4.43 -1.06
C THR A 114 -4.06 -3.27 -1.31
N TYR A 115 -3.58 -2.18 -1.92
CA TYR A 115 -4.33 -0.92 -1.97
C TYR A 115 -4.80 -0.51 -3.37
N ASN A 116 -4.47 -1.30 -4.42
CA ASN A 116 -4.78 -0.92 -5.80
C ASN A 116 -6.26 -0.64 -6.05
N ASP A 117 -7.14 -1.48 -5.52
CA ASP A 117 -8.57 -1.39 -5.76
C ASP A 117 -9.15 -0.16 -5.05
N THR A 118 -8.81 0.01 -3.77
CA THR A 118 -9.18 1.19 -2.99
C THR A 118 -8.67 2.48 -3.65
N LEU A 119 -7.39 2.55 -4.07
CA LEU A 119 -6.83 3.74 -4.71
C LEU A 119 -7.45 4.03 -6.09
N SER A 120 -7.90 3.00 -6.80
CA SER A 120 -8.53 3.14 -8.12
C SER A 120 -9.96 3.69 -8.03
N THR A 121 -10.67 3.39 -6.94
CA THR A 121 -12.07 3.79 -6.73
C THR A 121 -12.21 5.09 -5.92
N LEU A 122 -11.13 5.62 -5.34
CA LEU A 122 -11.15 6.91 -4.65
C LEU A 122 -11.30 8.13 -5.57
N GLY A 123 -11.26 7.95 -6.89
CA GLY A 123 -11.37 9.06 -7.86
C GLY A 123 -10.22 10.07 -7.82
N ILE A 124 -9.07 9.69 -7.29
CA ILE A 124 -7.87 10.53 -7.17
C ILE A 124 -7.12 10.67 -8.49
N THR A 125 -6.49 11.83 -8.69
CA THR A 125 -5.65 12.07 -9.87
C THR A 125 -4.40 11.18 -9.88
N PRO A 126 -3.79 10.90 -11.04
CA PRO A 126 -2.55 10.11 -11.11
C PRO A 126 -1.40 10.65 -10.24
N GLN A 127 -1.33 11.97 -10.06
CA GLN A 127 -0.32 12.60 -9.20
C GLN A 127 -0.60 12.32 -7.72
N GLN A 128 -1.84 12.46 -7.28
CA GLN A 128 -2.27 12.15 -5.91
C GLN A 128 -2.07 10.66 -5.61
N ARG A 129 -2.38 9.79 -6.57
CA ARG A 129 -2.13 8.35 -6.48
C ARG A 129 -0.65 8.05 -6.26
N LEU A 130 0.24 8.67 -7.05
CA LEU A 130 1.69 8.51 -6.89
C LEU A 130 2.17 8.92 -5.49
N VAL A 131 1.70 10.07 -4.98
CA VAL A 131 2.05 10.54 -3.63
C VAL A 131 1.58 9.55 -2.57
N MET A 132 0.38 8.97 -2.74
CA MET A 132 -0.15 7.97 -1.79
C MET A 132 0.64 6.66 -1.85
N GLU A 133 0.93 6.15 -3.04
CA GLU A 133 1.75 4.96 -3.20
C GLU A 133 3.12 5.13 -2.51
N ILE A 134 3.76 6.31 -2.65
CA ILE A 134 5.02 6.63 -1.95
C ILE A 134 4.83 6.65 -0.43
N ARG A 135 3.74 7.25 0.07
CA ARG A 135 3.45 7.29 1.52
C ARG A 135 3.20 5.89 2.08
N LEU A 136 2.44 5.06 1.37
CA LEU A 136 2.15 3.69 1.79
C LEU A 136 3.41 2.80 1.74
N ALA A 137 4.26 2.97 0.72
CA ALA A 137 5.50 2.23 0.57
C ALA A 137 6.64 2.70 1.50
N GLN A 138 6.52 3.88 2.13
CA GLN A 138 7.63 4.53 2.86
C GLN A 138 8.26 3.64 3.92
N ASN A 139 7.49 2.84 4.65
CA ASN A 139 8.02 1.97 5.71
C ASN A 139 8.88 0.85 5.10
N GLY A 140 8.41 0.18 4.05
CA GLY A 140 9.18 -0.86 3.37
C GLY A 140 10.44 -0.31 2.68
N VAL A 141 10.33 0.86 2.05
CA VAL A 141 11.49 1.56 1.46
C VAL A 141 12.49 1.96 2.53
N TYR A 142 12.03 2.50 3.66
CA TYR A 142 12.88 2.84 4.78
C TYR A 142 13.64 1.62 5.33
N HIS A 143 12.97 0.48 5.52
CA HIS A 143 13.63 -0.76 5.94
C HIS A 143 14.70 -1.20 4.95
N ALA A 144 14.46 -1.09 3.64
CA ALA A 144 15.44 -1.41 2.62
C ALA A 144 16.68 -0.50 2.71
N ILE A 145 16.50 0.81 2.95
CA ILE A 145 17.60 1.78 3.13
C ILE A 145 18.41 1.45 4.37
N VAL A 146 17.76 1.15 5.50
CA VAL A 146 18.44 0.82 6.77
C VAL A 146 19.28 -0.46 6.64
N ILE A 147 18.74 -1.50 6.00
CA ILE A 147 19.45 -2.75 5.74
C ILE A 147 20.68 -2.50 4.82
N ALA A 148 20.48 -1.73 3.75
CA ALA A 148 21.55 -1.40 2.82
C ALA A 148 22.67 -0.57 3.47
N PHE A 149 22.29 0.40 4.32
CA PHE A 149 23.24 1.21 5.08
C PHE A 149 24.02 0.37 6.09
N GLY A 150 23.34 -0.51 6.85
CA GLY A 150 24.02 -1.45 7.76
C GLY A 150 25.01 -2.37 7.02
N ARG A 151 24.64 -2.83 5.82
CA ARG A 151 25.55 -3.59 4.96
C ARG A 151 26.76 -2.78 4.50
N ALA A 152 26.53 -1.52 4.10
CA ALA A 152 27.62 -0.62 3.65
C ALA A 152 28.60 -0.31 4.78
N ILE A 153 28.12 -0.02 5.99
CA ILE A 153 28.97 0.25 7.17
C ILE A 153 29.83 -0.96 7.57
N ALA A 154 29.28 -2.15 7.46
CA ALA A 154 29.95 -3.39 7.84
C ALA A 154 30.95 -3.88 6.76
N GLU A 155 31.05 -3.19 5.62
CA GLU A 155 31.82 -3.66 4.48
C GLU A 155 33.33 -3.50 4.69
N VAL A 156 34.08 -4.56 4.43
CA VAL A 156 35.54 -4.63 4.54
C VAL A 156 36.18 -4.96 3.20
N GLY A 157 35.72 -6.02 2.56
CA GLY A 157 36.44 -6.66 1.42
C GLY A 157 36.54 -5.76 0.21
N ALA A 158 35.44 -5.21 -0.28
CA ALA A 158 35.45 -4.31 -1.43
C ALA A 158 36.18 -3.00 -1.09
N VAL A 159 35.96 -2.46 0.11
CA VAL A 159 36.54 -1.19 0.57
C VAL A 159 38.07 -1.26 0.68
N ILE A 160 38.62 -2.34 1.25
CA ILE A 160 40.10 -2.49 1.39
C ILE A 160 40.76 -2.66 0.02
N MET A 161 40.10 -3.34 -0.91
CA MET A 161 40.63 -3.59 -2.25
C MET A 161 40.75 -2.31 -3.09
N VAL A 162 39.68 -1.50 -3.12
CA VAL A 162 39.65 -0.28 -3.94
C VAL A 162 40.21 0.94 -3.21
N GLY A 163 40.14 0.96 -1.86
CA GLY A 163 40.61 2.07 -1.02
C GLY A 163 42.04 1.95 -0.54
N GLY A 164 42.60 0.73 -0.42
CA GLY A 164 44.00 0.51 0.01
C GLY A 164 44.31 0.81 1.48
N ASN A 165 43.31 1.10 2.32
CA ASN A 165 43.45 1.35 3.77
C ASN A 165 44.50 2.43 4.13
N ILE A 166 44.59 3.55 3.38
CA ILE A 166 45.56 4.61 3.53
C ILE A 166 45.21 5.50 4.73
N ALA A 167 46.14 5.67 5.67
CA ALA A 167 45.94 6.55 6.83
C ALA A 167 45.66 7.99 6.40
N GLY A 168 44.67 8.63 7.02
CA GLY A 168 44.29 10.01 6.72
C GLY A 168 43.58 10.22 5.38
N LYS A 169 43.30 9.14 4.59
CA LYS A 169 42.68 9.27 3.27
C LYS A 169 41.52 8.28 3.07
N THR A 170 41.76 6.97 3.10
CA THR A 170 40.79 5.94 2.74
C THR A 170 40.54 4.93 3.86
N ARG A 171 41.20 5.11 5.02
CA ARG A 171 41.01 4.25 6.18
C ARG A 171 39.62 4.46 6.78
N VAL A 172 38.87 3.38 6.95
CA VAL A 172 37.57 3.33 7.62
C VAL A 172 37.65 2.47 8.89
N MET A 173 36.62 2.50 9.73
CA MET A 173 36.61 1.74 11.00
C MET A 173 36.82 0.25 10.78
N THR A 174 36.11 -0.34 9.80
CA THR A 174 36.23 -1.78 9.48
C THR A 174 37.64 -2.17 9.02
N THR A 175 38.30 -1.37 8.20
CA THR A 175 39.68 -1.63 7.77
C THR A 175 40.69 -1.35 8.87
N SER A 176 40.37 -0.44 9.83
CA SER A 176 41.18 -0.23 11.04
C SER A 176 41.14 -1.46 11.95
N ILE A 177 39.97 -2.08 12.15
CA ILE A 177 39.83 -3.32 12.92
C ILE A 177 40.71 -4.43 12.33
N VAL A 178 40.64 -4.64 11.01
CA VAL A 178 41.50 -5.63 10.32
C VAL A 178 43.00 -5.35 10.50
N LEU A 179 43.37 -4.09 10.38
CA LEU A 179 44.77 -3.68 10.55
C LEU A 179 45.28 -3.94 11.97
N GLU A 180 44.53 -3.55 13.01
CA GLU A 180 44.95 -3.75 14.41
C GLU A 180 44.95 -5.25 14.78
N THR A 181 44.02 -6.02 14.23
CA THR A 181 44.02 -7.48 14.37
C THR A 181 45.28 -8.09 13.74
N SER A 182 45.69 -7.64 12.54
CA SER A 182 46.89 -8.14 11.86
C SER A 182 48.20 -7.75 12.57
N LYS A 183 48.17 -6.66 13.34
CA LYS A 183 49.30 -6.25 14.22
C LYS A 183 49.33 -7.03 15.56
N GLY A 184 48.35 -7.87 15.85
CA GLY A 184 48.21 -8.57 17.12
C GLY A 184 47.60 -7.72 18.25
N ASN A 185 47.14 -6.52 17.98
CA ASN A 185 46.52 -5.60 18.95
C ASN A 185 45.02 -5.88 19.12
N MET A 186 44.75 -7.03 19.74
CA MET A 186 43.36 -7.52 19.87
C MET A 186 42.49 -6.64 20.77
N GLU A 187 43.07 -5.99 21.77
CA GLU A 187 42.33 -5.09 22.66
C GLU A 187 41.77 -3.90 21.89
N LEU A 188 42.59 -3.25 21.09
CA LEU A 188 42.17 -2.10 20.28
C LEU A 188 41.20 -2.53 19.15
N ALA A 189 41.47 -3.66 18.50
CA ALA A 189 40.58 -4.20 17.48
C ALA A 189 39.18 -4.50 18.05
N SER A 190 39.10 -5.09 19.25
CA SER A 190 37.84 -5.40 19.94
C SER A 190 37.12 -4.11 20.36
N LEU A 191 37.81 -3.11 20.86
CA LEU A 191 37.24 -1.82 21.24
C LEU A 191 36.65 -1.09 20.00
N LEU A 192 37.38 -1.07 18.88
CA LEU A 192 36.89 -0.48 17.61
C LEU A 192 35.66 -1.24 17.09
N GLY A 193 35.63 -2.58 17.20
CA GLY A 193 34.50 -3.41 16.81
C GLY A 193 33.28 -3.12 17.67
N LEU A 194 33.45 -3.02 18.99
CA LEU A 194 32.35 -2.64 19.91
C LEU A 194 31.82 -1.23 19.62
N LEU A 195 32.72 -0.26 19.38
CA LEU A 195 32.34 1.10 19.02
C LEU A 195 31.53 1.14 17.71
N LEU A 196 31.96 0.40 16.69
CA LEU A 196 31.25 0.29 15.42
C LEU A 196 29.85 -0.32 15.60
N LEU A 197 29.74 -1.38 16.43
CA LEU A 197 28.48 -2.02 16.75
C LEU A 197 27.52 -1.04 17.45
N LEU A 198 27.99 -0.36 18.50
CA LEU A 198 27.18 0.62 19.25
C LEU A 198 26.72 1.78 18.35
N LEU A 199 27.60 2.26 17.49
CA LEU A 199 27.30 3.33 16.56
C LEU A 199 26.25 2.91 15.52
N SER A 200 26.36 1.69 14.99
CA SER A 200 25.38 1.12 14.06
C SER A 200 24.01 0.94 14.72
N LEU A 201 23.98 0.42 15.95
CA LEU A 201 22.74 0.29 16.72
C LEU A 201 22.09 1.64 17.02
N LEU A 202 22.89 2.63 17.43
CA LEU A 202 22.41 3.98 17.68
C LEU A 202 21.75 4.60 16.43
N LEU A 203 22.38 4.45 15.27
CA LEU A 203 21.84 4.98 14.02
C LEU A 203 20.53 4.32 13.62
N VAL A 204 20.45 2.98 13.74
CA VAL A 204 19.20 2.25 13.46
C VAL A 204 18.11 2.66 14.46
N ALA A 205 18.47 2.85 15.74
CA ALA A 205 17.52 3.30 16.76
C ALA A 205 17.01 4.73 16.48
N LEU A 206 17.90 5.67 16.18
CA LEU A 206 17.54 7.04 15.82
C LEU A 206 16.65 7.08 14.57
N ALA A 207 17.01 6.31 13.56
CA ALA A 207 16.24 6.19 12.36
C ALA A 207 14.83 5.65 12.65
N SER A 208 14.69 4.62 13.50
CA SER A 208 13.39 4.05 13.92
C SER A 208 12.56 5.03 14.72
N MET A 209 13.19 5.88 15.54
CA MET A 209 12.49 6.94 16.30
C MET A 209 11.90 8.01 15.38
N VAL A 210 12.64 8.44 14.35
CA VAL A 210 12.15 9.41 13.36
C VAL A 210 10.95 8.87 12.60
N GLN A 211 10.90 7.57 12.33
CA GLN A 211 9.76 6.93 11.68
C GLN A 211 8.50 6.98 12.58
N ARG A 212 8.65 6.68 13.88
CA ARG A 212 7.51 6.71 14.83
C ARG A 212 6.91 8.11 15.00
N GLN A 213 7.72 9.16 14.98
CA GLN A 213 7.23 10.54 15.14
C GLN A 213 6.46 11.10 13.93
N ARG A 214 6.54 10.45 12.76
CA ARG A 214 5.78 10.86 11.57
C ARG A 214 4.32 10.38 11.56
N SER A 215 3.90 9.59 12.56
CA SER A 215 2.50 9.21 12.77
C SER A 215 1.72 10.42 13.29
N GLY A 216 1.07 11.11 12.37
CA GLY A 216 0.01 12.10 12.48
C GLY A 216 0.04 13.11 13.62
N LYS A 217 0.16 14.40 13.27
CA LYS A 217 -0.27 15.48 14.18
C LYS A 217 -1.79 15.41 14.28
N PRO A 218 -2.36 15.58 15.49
CA PRO A 218 -3.80 15.70 15.63
C PRO A 218 -4.29 16.91 14.83
N VAL A 219 -5.25 16.67 13.96
CA VAL A 219 -5.93 17.72 13.22
C VAL A 219 -7.19 18.05 14.00
N ALA A 220 -7.29 19.28 14.52
CA ALA A 220 -8.54 19.78 15.06
C ALA A 220 -9.56 19.85 13.92
N VAL A 221 -10.66 19.15 14.06
CA VAL A 221 -11.71 19.09 13.04
C VAL A 221 -13.02 19.56 13.65
N GLU A 222 -13.54 20.65 13.15
CA GLU A 222 -14.89 21.12 13.40
C GLU A 222 -15.76 20.75 12.19
N GLY A 223 -16.87 20.04 12.41
CA GLY A 223 -17.87 19.81 11.39
C GLY A 223 -18.79 18.62 11.67
N ASP A 224 -20.07 18.92 11.86
CA ASP A 224 -21.14 17.97 12.18
C ASP A 224 -22.15 17.79 11.04
N VAL A 225 -21.80 18.18 9.80
CA VAL A 225 -22.78 18.15 8.70
C VAL A 225 -22.48 16.99 7.76
N LEU A 226 -23.41 16.06 7.67
CA LEU A 226 -23.39 15.01 6.66
C LEU A 226 -23.46 15.64 5.24
N PRO A 227 -22.73 15.12 4.28
CA PRO A 227 -22.71 15.68 2.93
C PRO A 227 -24.06 15.48 2.24
N ASN A 228 -24.39 16.41 1.34
CA ASN A 228 -25.48 16.18 0.41
C ASN A 228 -25.11 15.03 -0.53
N VAL A 229 -26.03 14.11 -0.74
CA VAL A 229 -25.82 12.96 -1.62
C VAL A 229 -25.78 13.43 -3.07
N ALA A 230 -24.79 12.95 -3.83
CA ALA A 230 -24.76 13.18 -5.27
C ALA A 230 -25.79 12.24 -5.94
N ALA A 231 -26.75 12.81 -6.63
CA ALA A 231 -27.75 12.03 -7.36
C ALA A 231 -27.12 11.35 -8.58
N PHE A 232 -27.51 10.11 -8.82
CA PHE A 232 -27.21 9.36 -10.03
C PHE A 232 -28.26 9.72 -11.09
N HIS A 233 -27.95 10.66 -11.97
CA HIS A 233 -28.93 11.32 -12.81
C HIS A 233 -29.44 10.52 -14.00
N GLU A 234 -28.74 9.48 -14.42
CA GLU A 234 -29.11 8.68 -15.60
C GLU A 234 -29.21 7.20 -15.24
N SER A 235 -30.36 6.60 -15.55
CA SER A 235 -30.47 5.15 -15.53
C SER A 235 -29.62 4.58 -16.68
N ARG A 236 -28.67 3.71 -16.33
CA ARG A 236 -27.71 3.12 -17.28
C ARG A 236 -27.73 1.61 -17.21
N THR A 237 -27.86 0.96 -18.35
CA THR A 237 -27.61 -0.48 -18.45
C THR A 237 -26.12 -0.71 -18.70
N VAL A 238 -25.51 -1.53 -17.86
CA VAL A 238 -24.09 -1.85 -17.91
C VAL A 238 -23.91 -3.32 -18.20
N SER A 239 -23.08 -3.63 -19.19
CA SER A 239 -22.66 -5.01 -19.48
C SER A 239 -21.52 -5.41 -18.56
N CYS A 240 -21.69 -6.52 -17.85
CA CYS A 240 -20.71 -7.10 -16.95
C CYS A 240 -20.37 -8.52 -17.39
N GLY A 241 -19.10 -8.84 -17.45
CA GLY A 241 -18.64 -10.19 -17.74
C GLY A 241 -17.14 -10.28 -17.49
N VAL A 242 -16.68 -11.33 -16.81
CA VAL A 242 -15.27 -11.47 -16.43
C VAL A 242 -14.71 -12.81 -16.87
N LYS A 243 -13.61 -12.75 -17.63
CA LYS A 243 -12.85 -13.91 -18.08
C LYS A 243 -11.39 -13.80 -17.63
N ARG A 244 -10.89 -14.78 -16.88
CA ARG A 244 -9.51 -14.79 -16.40
C ARG A 244 -8.83 -16.11 -16.74
N ASN A 245 -7.66 -16.05 -17.39
CA ASN A 245 -6.89 -17.23 -17.81
C ASN A 245 -7.70 -18.27 -18.61
N GLY A 246 -8.63 -17.81 -19.47
CA GLY A 246 -9.49 -18.69 -20.27
C GLY A 246 -10.72 -19.23 -19.55
N ARG A 247 -10.83 -19.06 -18.21
CA ARG A 247 -12.00 -19.47 -17.43
C ARG A 247 -12.98 -18.29 -17.29
N VAL A 248 -14.24 -18.52 -17.52
CA VAL A 248 -15.32 -17.57 -17.25
C VAL A 248 -15.56 -17.54 -15.74
N LEU A 249 -15.39 -16.39 -15.11
CA LEU A 249 -15.67 -16.16 -13.69
C LEU A 249 -17.04 -15.52 -13.48
N LEU A 250 -17.48 -14.72 -14.44
CA LEU A 250 -18.79 -14.11 -14.50
C LEU A 250 -19.28 -14.19 -15.93
N GLU A 251 -20.42 -14.82 -16.16
CA GLU A 251 -21.05 -14.83 -17.48
C GLU A 251 -21.47 -13.42 -17.91
N PRO A 252 -21.45 -13.11 -19.22
CA PRO A 252 -21.91 -11.83 -19.71
C PRO A 252 -23.38 -11.60 -19.31
N MET A 253 -23.61 -10.49 -18.63
CA MET A 253 -24.94 -10.08 -18.17
C MET A 253 -25.11 -8.58 -18.27
N GLU A 254 -26.34 -8.13 -18.36
CA GLU A 254 -26.72 -6.73 -18.31
C GLU A 254 -27.31 -6.39 -16.94
N MET A 255 -26.87 -5.29 -16.35
CA MET A 255 -27.38 -4.78 -15.08
C MET A 255 -27.85 -3.35 -15.26
N LEU A 256 -29.09 -3.06 -14.86
CA LEU A 256 -29.62 -1.71 -14.83
C LEU A 256 -29.20 -1.04 -13.51
N LEU A 257 -28.45 0.04 -13.62
CA LEU A 257 -28.13 0.98 -12.54
C LEU A 257 -29.10 2.14 -12.60
N GLU A 258 -29.82 2.39 -11.51
CA GLU A 258 -30.87 3.40 -11.43
C GLU A 258 -30.67 4.27 -10.19
N GLY A 259 -30.71 5.61 -10.35
CA GLY A 259 -30.61 6.55 -9.25
C GLY A 259 -31.77 6.40 -8.27
N GLY A 260 -31.49 6.56 -6.97
CA GLY A 260 -32.49 6.39 -5.92
C GLY A 260 -32.92 4.93 -5.71
N SER A 261 -32.12 3.94 -6.11
CA SER A 261 -32.43 2.54 -5.94
C SER A 261 -31.29 1.75 -5.27
N ILE A 262 -31.66 0.71 -4.54
CA ILE A 262 -30.76 -0.29 -3.96
C ILE A 262 -30.98 -1.62 -4.66
N THR A 263 -29.95 -2.16 -5.31
CA THR A 263 -29.97 -3.52 -5.85
C THR A 263 -29.12 -4.42 -4.95
N ALA A 264 -29.72 -5.45 -4.36
CA ALA A 264 -28.99 -6.46 -3.60
C ALA A 264 -28.58 -7.62 -4.51
N VAL A 265 -27.32 -7.99 -4.45
CA VAL A 265 -26.76 -9.18 -5.10
C VAL A 265 -26.56 -10.24 -4.02
N VAL A 266 -27.36 -11.29 -4.05
CA VAL A 266 -27.31 -12.38 -3.08
C VAL A 266 -26.80 -13.66 -3.73
N GLY A 267 -26.14 -14.51 -2.95
CA GLY A 267 -25.60 -15.78 -3.41
C GLY A 267 -24.61 -16.36 -2.39
N GLU A 268 -24.28 -17.62 -2.56
CA GLU A 268 -23.31 -18.30 -1.72
C GLU A 268 -21.90 -17.70 -1.80
N SER A 269 -21.03 -18.07 -0.86
CA SER A 269 -19.60 -17.71 -0.95
C SER A 269 -19.00 -18.33 -2.21
N GLY A 270 -18.28 -17.52 -3.00
CA GLY A 270 -17.72 -17.96 -4.29
C GLY A 270 -18.68 -17.85 -5.50
N ALA A 271 -19.92 -17.43 -5.31
CA ALA A 271 -20.89 -17.25 -6.41
C ALA A 271 -20.49 -16.18 -7.46
N GLY A 272 -19.49 -15.32 -7.15
CA GLY A 272 -19.03 -14.27 -8.07
C GLY A 272 -19.49 -12.85 -7.69
N LYS A 273 -20.09 -12.63 -6.51
CA LYS A 273 -20.57 -11.32 -6.04
C LYS A 273 -19.48 -10.23 -6.08
N THR A 274 -18.34 -10.51 -5.44
CA THR A 274 -17.17 -9.63 -5.46
C THR A 274 -16.68 -9.36 -6.89
N THR A 275 -16.65 -10.38 -7.76
CA THR A 275 -16.24 -10.24 -9.16
C THR A 275 -17.19 -9.31 -9.92
N LEU A 276 -18.50 -9.41 -9.67
CA LEU A 276 -19.50 -8.52 -10.25
C LEU A 276 -19.29 -7.07 -9.78
N LEU A 277 -19.14 -6.84 -8.46
CA LEU A 277 -18.91 -5.48 -7.93
C LEU A 277 -17.60 -4.87 -8.46
N ARG A 278 -16.54 -5.68 -8.56
CA ARG A 278 -15.25 -5.25 -9.14
C ARG A 278 -15.37 -4.93 -10.63
N SER A 279 -16.18 -5.67 -11.37
CA SER A 279 -16.50 -5.36 -12.78
C SER A 279 -17.26 -4.03 -12.90
N LEU A 280 -18.27 -3.81 -12.05
CA LEU A 280 -19.00 -2.53 -11.96
C LEU A 280 -18.10 -1.36 -11.54
N ALA A 281 -17.10 -1.61 -10.70
CA ALA A 281 -16.11 -0.60 -10.31
C ALA A 281 -15.05 -0.30 -11.38
N GLY A 282 -15.09 -0.99 -12.54
CA GLY A 282 -14.08 -0.85 -13.60
C GLY A 282 -12.73 -1.49 -13.27
N LEU A 283 -12.65 -2.33 -12.22
CA LEU A 283 -11.43 -2.99 -11.77
C LEU A 283 -11.13 -4.28 -12.55
N GLU A 284 -12.16 -4.96 -13.05
CA GLU A 284 -12.07 -6.23 -13.80
C GLU A 284 -13.09 -6.23 -14.95
N GLY A 285 -12.67 -5.85 -16.15
CA GLY A 285 -13.41 -6.09 -17.40
C GLY A 285 -14.76 -5.39 -17.58
N GLY A 286 -15.11 -4.45 -16.70
CA GLY A 286 -16.35 -3.67 -16.79
C GLY A 286 -16.16 -2.33 -17.51
N GLU A 287 -17.21 -1.85 -18.16
CA GLU A 287 -17.23 -0.57 -18.92
C GLU A 287 -17.99 0.54 -18.18
N VAL A 288 -17.93 0.60 -16.86
CA VAL A 288 -18.56 1.71 -16.13
C VAL A 288 -17.63 2.91 -16.13
N GLU A 289 -17.82 3.82 -17.06
CA GLU A 289 -17.23 5.15 -17.02
C GLU A 289 -18.01 6.02 -16.02
N CYS A 290 -17.59 6.01 -14.77
CA CYS A 290 -18.02 6.99 -13.80
C CYS A 290 -17.03 8.16 -13.79
N GLY A 291 -17.55 9.39 -13.73
CA GLY A 291 -16.72 10.57 -13.49
C GLY A 291 -15.94 10.46 -12.16
N PRO A 292 -14.94 11.29 -11.92
CA PRO A 292 -14.19 11.28 -10.68
C PRO A 292 -15.14 11.42 -9.48
N HIS A 293 -14.97 10.57 -8.45
CA HIS A 293 -15.79 10.46 -7.23
C HIS A 293 -17.23 9.94 -7.41
N ALA A 294 -17.66 9.67 -8.63
CA ALA A 294 -19.04 9.20 -8.87
C ALA A 294 -19.24 7.74 -8.40
N CYS A 295 -18.21 6.89 -8.49
CA CYS A 295 -18.29 5.48 -8.10
C CYS A 295 -17.33 5.18 -6.94
N VAL A 296 -17.86 4.64 -5.85
CA VAL A 296 -17.09 4.17 -4.68
C VAL A 296 -17.35 2.69 -4.47
N TYR A 297 -16.28 1.92 -4.32
CA TYR A 297 -16.32 0.50 -3.97
C TYR A 297 -15.75 0.27 -2.58
N VAL A 298 -16.52 -0.39 -1.72
CA VAL A 298 -16.14 -0.79 -0.37
C VAL A 298 -15.91 -2.29 -0.36
N GLU A 299 -14.67 -2.67 -0.14
CA GLU A 299 -14.23 -4.06 -0.12
C GLU A 299 -14.68 -4.79 1.16
N GLN A 300 -14.82 -6.11 1.07
CA GLN A 300 -15.12 -6.98 2.22
C GLN A 300 -14.03 -6.89 3.31
N GLN A 301 -12.75 -6.81 2.91
CA GLN A 301 -11.63 -6.59 3.82
C GLN A 301 -11.14 -5.15 3.67
N PRO A 302 -11.34 -4.30 4.70
CA PRO A 302 -11.06 -2.88 4.58
C PRO A 302 -9.56 -2.60 4.47
N ALA A 303 -9.18 -1.78 3.48
CA ALA A 303 -7.83 -1.26 3.33
C ALA A 303 -7.73 0.14 3.98
N LEU A 304 -6.92 0.26 5.03
CA LEU A 304 -6.64 1.50 5.73
C LEU A 304 -5.40 2.17 5.12
N LEU A 305 -5.51 3.43 4.79
CA LEU A 305 -4.51 4.20 4.04
C LEU A 305 -3.66 5.10 4.94
N SER A 306 -4.06 5.29 6.20
CA SER A 306 -3.42 6.19 7.16
C SER A 306 -3.11 5.50 8.47
N ALA A 307 -2.14 6.05 9.22
CA ALA A 307 -1.70 5.49 10.49
C ALA A 307 -2.69 5.73 11.65
N THR A 308 -3.49 6.80 11.60
CA THR A 308 -4.46 7.15 12.65
C THR A 308 -5.87 7.30 12.09
N VAL A 309 -6.86 7.11 12.95
CA VAL A 309 -8.29 7.27 12.61
C VAL A 309 -8.58 8.66 12.05
N GLY A 310 -8.11 9.71 12.72
CA GLY A 310 -8.32 11.09 12.26
C GLY A 310 -7.69 11.36 10.90
N ALA A 311 -6.48 10.86 10.64
CA ALA A 311 -5.83 11.00 9.35
C ALA A 311 -6.57 10.26 8.23
N GLU A 312 -7.16 9.10 8.54
CA GLU A 312 -7.97 8.31 7.59
C GLU A 312 -9.24 9.06 7.17
N LEU A 313 -9.94 9.65 8.12
CA LEU A 313 -11.16 10.43 7.88
C LEU A 313 -10.91 11.74 7.13
N MET A 314 -9.70 12.30 7.28
CA MET A 314 -9.30 13.54 6.60
C MET A 314 -8.73 13.32 5.19
N LEU A 315 -8.48 12.08 4.78
CA LEU A 315 -7.99 11.80 3.43
C LEU A 315 -8.86 12.44 2.34
N PRO A 316 -10.20 12.32 2.37
CA PRO A 316 -11.04 12.97 1.37
C PRO A 316 -10.90 14.50 1.35
N SER A 317 -10.91 15.16 2.51
CA SER A 317 -10.86 16.64 2.61
C SER A 317 -9.47 17.21 2.27
N GLY A 318 -8.40 16.52 2.60
CA GLY A 318 -7.04 16.97 2.33
C GLY A 318 -6.68 16.99 0.83
N TRP A 319 -7.49 16.34 -0.01
CA TRP A 319 -7.23 16.18 -1.45
C TRP A 319 -8.31 16.79 -2.33
N PHE A 320 -9.49 17.04 -1.76
CA PHE A 320 -10.64 17.61 -2.44
C PHE A 320 -11.00 18.92 -1.75
N SER A 321 -10.62 20.04 -2.34
CA SER A 321 -10.85 21.37 -1.81
C SER A 321 -12.34 21.75 -1.62
N SER A 322 -13.27 20.88 -1.96
CA SER A 322 -14.72 21.10 -1.88
C SER A 322 -15.46 20.14 -0.93
N LEU A 323 -14.82 19.09 -0.42
CA LEU A 323 -15.43 18.14 0.49
C LEU A 323 -14.95 18.43 1.93
N ALA A 324 -15.64 19.32 2.55
CA ALA A 324 -15.46 19.71 3.94
C ALA A 324 -15.85 18.58 4.94
N PRO A 325 -15.85 18.81 6.20
CA PRO A 325 -15.70 17.97 7.39
C PRO A 325 -16.64 16.76 7.54
N SER A 326 -17.16 16.24 6.45
CA SER A 326 -18.10 15.12 6.42
C SER A 326 -17.55 13.83 7.04
N GLY A 327 -16.23 13.61 6.98
CA GLY A 327 -15.61 12.44 7.60
C GLY A 327 -15.78 12.38 9.10
N VAL A 328 -15.81 13.53 9.75
CA VAL A 328 -16.05 13.65 11.20
C VAL A 328 -17.51 13.36 11.56
N ALA A 329 -18.45 13.91 10.79
CA ALA A 329 -19.86 13.62 10.99
C ALA A 329 -20.15 12.12 10.87
N TYR A 330 -19.54 11.44 9.91
CA TYR A 330 -19.65 9.98 9.80
C TYR A 330 -18.92 9.24 10.92
N ALA A 331 -17.80 9.75 11.41
CA ALA A 331 -17.13 9.12 12.55
C ALA A 331 -18.02 9.16 13.81
N THR A 332 -18.66 10.30 14.08
CA THR A 332 -19.64 10.44 15.17
C THR A 332 -20.83 9.51 14.94
N LEU A 333 -21.40 9.49 13.72
CA LEU A 333 -22.51 8.61 13.38
C LEU A 333 -22.19 7.13 13.60
N PHE A 334 -20.93 6.72 13.33
CA PHE A 334 -20.49 5.33 13.44
C PHE A 334 -19.77 5.00 14.75
N GLY A 335 -19.79 5.89 15.75
CA GLY A 335 -19.22 5.68 17.09
C GLY A 335 -17.70 5.57 17.09
N LEU A 336 -17.01 6.45 16.38
CA LEU A 336 -15.55 6.53 16.28
C LEU A 336 -14.97 7.84 16.82
N GLU A 337 -15.81 8.75 17.39
CA GLU A 337 -15.45 10.08 17.84
C GLU A 337 -14.34 10.12 18.90
N GLU A 338 -14.31 9.15 19.81
CA GLU A 338 -13.31 9.07 20.86
C GLU A 338 -11.96 8.48 20.40
N LYS A 339 -11.86 8.05 19.12
CA LYS A 339 -10.73 7.27 18.59
C LYS A 339 -9.85 8.02 17.61
N TYR A 340 -10.03 9.32 17.42
CA TYR A 340 -9.30 10.09 16.42
C TYR A 340 -7.77 9.97 16.48
N GLU A 341 -7.20 9.89 17.68
CA GLU A 341 -5.76 9.76 17.90
C GLU A 341 -5.27 8.31 17.89
N GLN A 342 -6.20 7.34 17.89
CA GLN A 342 -5.86 5.94 17.92
C GLN A 342 -5.21 5.50 16.60
N LEU A 343 -4.20 4.63 16.70
CA LEU A 343 -3.61 3.98 15.53
C LEU A 343 -4.62 3.03 14.89
N THR A 344 -4.71 3.07 13.57
CA THR A 344 -5.64 2.23 12.79
C THR A 344 -5.36 0.74 12.95
N GLU A 345 -4.10 0.35 13.18
CA GLU A 345 -3.69 -1.03 13.46
C GLU A 345 -4.27 -1.58 14.79
N GLY A 346 -4.61 -0.70 15.73
CA GLY A 346 -5.18 -1.07 17.03
C GLY A 346 -6.71 -1.19 17.04
N LEU A 347 -7.38 -0.98 15.91
CA LEU A 347 -8.81 -1.10 15.79
C LEU A 347 -9.24 -2.56 15.60
N SER A 348 -10.37 -2.94 16.19
CA SER A 348 -11.05 -4.20 15.87
C SER A 348 -11.53 -4.21 14.41
N GLY A 349 -11.74 -5.41 13.83
CA GLY A 349 -12.21 -5.52 12.44
C GLY A 349 -13.50 -4.75 12.14
N GLY A 350 -14.45 -4.75 13.08
CA GLY A 350 -15.68 -3.96 12.95
C GLY A 350 -15.46 -2.45 13.01
N GLU A 351 -14.49 -1.97 13.79
CA GLU A 351 -14.10 -0.54 13.82
C GLU A 351 -13.40 -0.12 12.55
N GLN A 352 -12.51 -0.98 12.01
CA GLN A 352 -11.87 -0.76 10.72
C GLN A 352 -12.90 -0.66 9.59
N GLN A 353 -13.89 -1.54 9.59
CA GLN A 353 -14.98 -1.52 8.61
C GLN A 353 -15.78 -0.22 8.69
N ARG A 354 -16.16 0.21 9.91
CA ARG A 354 -16.87 1.48 10.11
C ARG A 354 -16.03 2.70 9.68
N LEU A 355 -14.73 2.66 9.96
CA LEU A 355 -13.81 3.74 9.57
C LEU A 355 -13.69 3.86 8.05
N VAL A 356 -13.57 2.74 7.34
CA VAL A 356 -13.54 2.73 5.87
C VAL A 356 -14.87 3.23 5.30
N LEU A 357 -16.01 2.78 5.87
CA LEU A 357 -17.32 3.29 5.47
C LEU A 357 -17.43 4.81 5.70
N ALA A 358 -17.03 5.32 6.88
CA ALA A 358 -17.02 6.76 7.17
C ALA A 358 -16.22 7.54 6.13
N ARG A 359 -15.01 7.07 5.80
CA ARG A 359 -14.16 7.65 4.75
C ARG A 359 -14.84 7.63 3.39
N GLN A 360 -15.39 6.50 2.98
CA GLN A 360 -15.96 6.32 1.65
C GLN A 360 -17.28 7.08 1.46
N LEU A 361 -18.15 7.07 2.46
CA LEU A 361 -19.42 7.80 2.39
C LEU A 361 -19.23 9.32 2.46
N SER A 362 -18.13 9.80 3.07
CA SER A 362 -17.80 11.23 3.09
C SER A 362 -17.51 11.81 1.70
N LEU A 363 -17.24 10.97 0.70
CA LEU A 363 -17.07 11.36 -0.70
C LEU A 363 -18.41 11.66 -1.39
N ALA A 364 -19.55 11.39 -0.73
CA ALA A 364 -20.89 11.55 -1.28
C ALA A 364 -21.07 10.92 -2.68
N PRO A 365 -20.76 9.62 -2.86
CA PRO A 365 -20.79 8.99 -4.17
C PRO A 365 -22.21 8.92 -4.73
N SER A 366 -22.32 9.06 -6.07
CA SER A 366 -23.59 8.79 -6.77
C SER A 366 -23.82 7.30 -7.05
N LEU A 367 -22.74 6.50 -7.18
CA LEU A 367 -22.76 5.04 -7.27
C LEU A 367 -21.96 4.44 -6.13
N LEU A 368 -22.60 3.68 -5.27
CA LEU A 368 -22.01 3.01 -4.13
C LEU A 368 -22.09 1.49 -4.28
N LEU A 369 -20.94 0.85 -4.32
CA LEU A 369 -20.77 -0.60 -4.44
C LEU A 369 -20.25 -1.16 -3.11
N LEU A 370 -21.03 -2.01 -2.46
CA LEU A 370 -20.76 -2.52 -1.11
C LEU A 370 -20.61 -4.04 -1.12
N ASP A 371 -19.43 -4.52 -0.74
CA ASP A 371 -19.14 -5.96 -0.67
C ASP A 371 -19.12 -6.44 0.79
N GLU A 372 -20.24 -7.06 1.21
CA GLU A 372 -20.45 -7.62 2.55
C GLU A 372 -20.06 -6.67 3.71
N CYS A 373 -20.27 -5.36 3.53
CA CYS A 373 -19.77 -4.31 4.40
C CYS A 373 -20.35 -4.30 5.83
N THR A 374 -21.40 -5.08 6.11
CA THR A 374 -22.05 -5.18 7.42
C THR A 374 -21.89 -6.54 8.09
N ALA A 375 -21.28 -7.53 7.42
CA ALA A 375 -21.22 -8.92 7.88
C ALA A 375 -20.51 -9.12 9.23
N ASN A 376 -19.53 -8.27 9.54
CA ASN A 376 -18.71 -8.35 10.76
C ASN A 376 -19.10 -7.30 11.82
N LEU A 377 -20.24 -6.65 11.67
CA LEU A 377 -20.69 -5.58 12.57
C LEU A 377 -21.74 -6.09 13.56
N GLY A 378 -21.68 -5.59 14.78
CA GLY A 378 -22.76 -5.80 15.75
C GLY A 378 -24.06 -5.16 15.24
N TRP A 379 -25.19 -5.75 15.59
CA TRP A 379 -26.53 -5.38 15.10
C TRP A 379 -26.86 -3.88 15.22
N LEU A 380 -26.40 -3.20 16.31
CA LEU A 380 -26.61 -1.76 16.50
C LEU A 380 -25.92 -0.92 15.41
N HIS A 381 -24.68 -1.27 15.08
CA HIS A 381 -23.92 -0.56 14.05
C HIS A 381 -24.43 -0.86 12.65
N ALA A 382 -24.85 -2.11 12.41
CA ALA A 382 -25.47 -2.49 11.14
C ALA A 382 -26.74 -1.66 10.87
N ASP A 383 -27.60 -1.47 11.87
CA ASP A 383 -28.83 -0.68 11.76
C ASP A 383 -28.54 0.81 11.44
N VAL A 384 -27.51 1.40 12.05
CA VAL A 384 -27.10 2.79 11.73
C VAL A 384 -26.64 2.92 10.28
N ILE A 385 -25.83 1.97 9.80
CA ILE A 385 -25.35 1.95 8.43
C ILE A 385 -26.51 1.73 7.46
N GLU A 386 -27.41 0.79 7.74
CA GLU A 386 -28.59 0.52 6.90
C GLU A 386 -29.48 1.77 6.76
N ARG A 387 -29.72 2.51 7.86
CA ARG A 387 -30.43 3.79 7.79
C ARG A 387 -29.72 4.83 6.94
N GLU A 388 -28.41 4.89 7.03
CA GLU A 388 -27.63 5.82 6.19
C GLU A 388 -27.69 5.45 4.71
N LEU A 389 -27.64 4.16 4.37
CA LEU A 389 -27.84 3.70 2.98
C LEU A 389 -29.22 4.09 2.44
N LEU A 390 -30.27 3.97 3.26
CA LEU A 390 -31.61 4.42 2.89
C LEU A 390 -31.67 5.94 2.67
N ARG A 391 -31.02 6.74 3.53
CA ARG A 391 -30.89 8.19 3.33
C ARG A 391 -30.19 8.53 2.03
N MET A 392 -29.09 7.83 1.70
CA MET A 392 -28.36 8.02 0.44
C MET A 392 -29.20 7.65 -0.77
N ARG A 393 -29.97 6.56 -0.70
CA ARG A 393 -30.93 6.18 -1.73
C ARG A 393 -31.98 7.29 -1.96
N GLU A 394 -32.60 7.80 -0.88
CA GLU A 394 -33.56 8.90 -0.96
C GLU A 394 -32.96 10.17 -1.55
N GLY A 395 -31.67 10.42 -1.33
CA GLY A 395 -30.89 11.49 -1.94
C GLY A 395 -30.54 11.26 -3.42
N GLY A 396 -30.95 10.12 -4.01
CA GLY A 396 -30.77 9.81 -5.41
C GLY A 396 -29.54 8.96 -5.75
N ALA A 397 -28.79 8.43 -4.77
CA ALA A 397 -27.68 7.53 -5.03
C ALA A 397 -28.15 6.18 -5.58
N CYS A 398 -27.36 5.61 -6.49
CA CYS A 398 -27.48 4.22 -6.91
C CYS A 398 -26.61 3.34 -6.02
N ILE A 399 -27.18 2.31 -5.38
CA ILE A 399 -26.47 1.44 -4.45
C ILE A 399 -26.56 -0.01 -4.93
N VAL A 400 -25.41 -0.70 -5.03
CA VAL A 400 -25.34 -2.14 -5.26
C VAL A 400 -24.71 -2.80 -4.04
N LEU A 401 -25.47 -3.65 -3.35
CA LEU A 401 -25.08 -4.31 -2.11
C LEU A 401 -24.93 -5.81 -2.36
N ALA A 402 -23.70 -6.34 -2.28
CA ALA A 402 -23.49 -7.77 -2.19
C ALA A 402 -23.61 -8.24 -0.74
N THR A 403 -24.43 -9.25 -0.50
CA THR A 403 -24.62 -9.83 0.82
C THR A 403 -25.01 -11.31 0.70
N HIS A 404 -24.66 -12.08 1.74
CA HIS A 404 -25.19 -13.43 1.93
C HIS A 404 -26.40 -13.45 2.89
N ASP A 405 -26.71 -12.32 3.55
CA ASP A 405 -27.88 -12.16 4.41
C ASP A 405 -29.10 -11.74 3.59
N LEU A 406 -29.96 -12.72 3.32
CA LEU A 406 -31.22 -12.49 2.61
C LEU A 406 -32.15 -11.55 3.38
N SER A 407 -32.15 -11.60 4.71
CA SER A 407 -32.99 -10.71 5.53
C SER A 407 -32.60 -9.25 5.35
N GLN A 408 -31.31 -8.97 5.25
CA GLN A 408 -30.79 -7.63 4.93
C GLN A 408 -31.20 -7.20 3.52
N ALA A 409 -31.00 -8.08 2.53
CA ALA A 409 -31.40 -7.80 1.15
C ALA A 409 -32.89 -7.42 1.05
N LEU A 410 -33.77 -8.19 1.72
CA LEU A 410 -35.21 -7.95 1.73
C LEU A 410 -35.64 -6.67 2.48
N ARG A 411 -34.85 -6.22 3.47
CA ARG A 411 -35.13 -4.96 4.19
C ARG A 411 -34.79 -3.74 3.38
N LEU A 412 -33.63 -3.79 2.68
CA LEU A 412 -33.03 -2.61 2.07
C LEU A 412 -33.32 -2.47 0.58
N ALA A 413 -33.35 -3.59 -0.16
CA ALA A 413 -33.27 -3.54 -1.61
C ALA A 413 -34.63 -3.31 -2.27
N ASP A 414 -34.59 -2.51 -3.33
CA ASP A 414 -35.69 -2.34 -4.29
C ASP A 414 -35.71 -3.48 -5.32
N ARG A 415 -34.51 -4.07 -5.58
CA ARG A 415 -34.33 -5.23 -6.48
C ARG A 415 -33.38 -6.22 -5.84
N VAL A 416 -33.66 -7.51 -6.00
CA VAL A 416 -32.76 -8.59 -5.56
C VAL A 416 -32.34 -9.40 -6.77
N MET A 417 -31.04 -9.61 -6.93
CA MET A 417 -30.42 -10.40 -7.97
C MET A 417 -29.77 -11.62 -7.32
N VAL A 418 -30.07 -12.80 -7.79
CA VAL A 418 -29.48 -14.05 -7.30
C VAL A 418 -28.33 -14.45 -8.20
N LEU A 419 -27.14 -14.63 -7.62
CA LEU A 419 -25.94 -15.04 -8.33
C LEU A 419 -25.51 -16.45 -7.86
N HIS A 420 -25.28 -17.34 -8.81
CA HIS A 420 -24.80 -18.69 -8.56
C HIS A 420 -23.75 -19.09 -9.61
N GLU A 421 -22.57 -19.48 -9.17
CA GLU A 421 -21.42 -19.88 -10.03
C GLU A 421 -21.11 -18.92 -11.19
N GLY A 422 -21.21 -17.61 -10.95
CA GLY A 422 -20.94 -16.57 -11.96
C GLY A 422 -22.12 -16.31 -12.92
N ARG A 423 -23.28 -16.87 -12.67
CA ARG A 423 -24.49 -16.74 -13.49
C ARG A 423 -25.61 -16.14 -12.66
N VAL A 424 -26.38 -15.22 -13.26
CA VAL A 424 -27.61 -14.73 -12.66
C VAL A 424 -28.72 -15.77 -12.85
N LEU A 425 -29.36 -16.13 -11.76
CA LEU A 425 -30.54 -16.99 -11.81
C LEU A 425 -31.79 -16.14 -12.02
N ASP A 426 -32.67 -16.64 -12.88
CA ASP A 426 -34.02 -16.08 -13.04
C ASP A 426 -34.82 -16.24 -11.75
N GLU A 427 -35.77 -15.35 -11.46
CA GLU A 427 -36.65 -15.39 -10.29
C GLU A 427 -37.45 -16.70 -10.20
N ASN A 428 -37.73 -17.34 -11.32
CA ASN A 428 -38.45 -18.61 -11.44
C ASN A 428 -37.53 -19.84 -11.53
N ASP A 429 -36.18 -19.64 -11.45
CA ASP A 429 -35.26 -20.78 -11.48
C ASP A 429 -35.47 -21.65 -10.23
N PRO A 430 -35.70 -22.98 -10.39
CA PRO A 430 -35.88 -23.89 -9.25
C PRO A 430 -34.78 -23.81 -8.20
N LEU A 431 -33.56 -23.49 -8.61
CA LEU A 431 -32.42 -23.26 -7.71
C LEU A 431 -32.60 -21.98 -6.93
N ALA A 432 -32.99 -20.88 -7.56
CA ALA A 432 -33.27 -19.61 -6.88
C ALA A 432 -34.41 -19.78 -5.86
N VAL A 433 -35.45 -20.46 -6.24
CA VAL A 433 -36.61 -20.76 -5.35
C VAL A 433 -36.17 -21.65 -4.18
N SER A 434 -35.34 -22.68 -4.40
CA SER A 434 -34.87 -23.57 -3.33
C SER A 434 -33.88 -22.92 -2.37
N LEU A 435 -32.99 -22.04 -2.87
CA LEU A 435 -32.00 -21.32 -2.05
C LEU A 435 -32.65 -20.29 -1.13
N PHE A 436 -33.80 -19.76 -1.51
CA PHE A 436 -34.44 -18.63 -0.82
C PHE A 436 -35.80 -18.92 -0.23
N ASP A 437 -36.23 -20.19 -0.16
CA ASP A 437 -37.42 -20.71 0.57
C ASP A 437 -38.67 -19.81 0.45
N GLY A 438 -39.00 -19.41 -0.79
CA GLY A 438 -40.14 -18.56 -1.10
C GLY A 438 -40.05 -17.08 -0.68
N ALA A 439 -38.92 -16.64 -0.12
CA ALA A 439 -38.73 -15.25 0.33
C ALA A 439 -38.68 -14.27 -0.85
N LEU A 440 -38.22 -14.70 -2.05
CA LEU A 440 -38.25 -13.90 -3.28
C LEU A 440 -39.65 -13.42 -3.67
N HIS A 441 -40.70 -14.25 -3.43
CA HIS A 441 -42.07 -13.85 -3.68
C HIS A 441 -42.55 -12.66 -2.83
N ARG A 442 -41.94 -12.40 -1.68
CA ARG A 442 -42.30 -11.27 -0.80
C ARG A 442 -41.81 -9.90 -1.32
N VAL A 443 -40.78 -9.87 -2.17
CA VAL A 443 -40.28 -8.61 -2.80
C VAL A 443 -41.28 -8.13 -3.85
N GLN A 444 -41.85 -9.05 -4.62
CA GLN A 444 -42.83 -8.73 -5.66
C GLN A 444 -44.17 -8.23 -5.08
N THR A 445 -44.61 -8.79 -3.94
CA THR A 445 -45.86 -8.37 -3.28
C THR A 445 -45.72 -6.98 -2.65
N LYS A 446 -44.53 -6.55 -2.21
CA LYS A 446 -44.30 -5.18 -1.74
C LYS A 446 -44.42 -4.15 -2.85
N LYS A 447 -43.93 -4.46 -4.07
CA LYS A 447 -44.08 -3.57 -5.25
C LYS A 447 -45.49 -3.42 -5.75
N ALA A 448 -46.34 -4.44 -5.61
CA ALA A 448 -47.74 -4.39 -6.00
C ALA A 448 -48.64 -3.64 -4.99
N ALA A 449 -48.11 -3.33 -3.80
CA ALA A 449 -48.83 -2.68 -2.71
C ALA A 449 -48.45 -1.23 -2.45
N SER A 450 -47.48 -0.67 -3.22
CA SER A 450 -47.18 0.77 -3.18
C SER A 450 -47.93 1.48 -4.30
N PRO A 451 -48.80 2.47 -3.99
CA PRO A 451 -49.55 3.21 -4.98
C PRO A 451 -48.66 4.13 -5.84
#